data_882e0cf6b913cfe21ad2a1c1b0dcd692
#
_entry.id   882e0cf6b913cfe21ad2a1c1b0dcd692
#
_cell.length_a   1.000
_cell.length_b   1.000
_cell.length_c   1.000
_cell.angle_alpha   90.00
_cell.angle_beta   90.00
_cell.angle_gamma   90.00
#
_symmetry.space_group_name_H-M   'P 1'
#
loop_
_entity.id
_entity.type
_entity.pdbx_description
1 polymer ?
#
loop_
_entity_poly.entity_id
_entity_poly.type
_entity_poly.pdbx_seq_one_letter_code
_entity_poly.pdbx_strand_id
1 'polypeptide(L)'
;MKQIYVVLTILLTLNANADWKPLKKLDYYGPKAYTLKKGVAYVEIRKYTETYIPNAAGSGDITKKKAVVFRMYRHPLSHFGSATKHAFGKISPKKSYAFKKGAYASLGPSAKWYYGAFMLDSAGKSWRLENIQDVTDMIKPVDTPADLSLVLWLHSDAQDRSDQKSYSAKYRKSGSGYVIREHHVAHGVGDWVYGCGDYLFEYKINTSGRVTQKKLIRKRKVECGGD
;
A
#
# COMPACT_ATOMS: atom_id res chain seq x y z
N MET A 1 49.05 -19.11 -2.86
CA MET A 1 47.90 -18.97 -1.95
C MET A 1 47.40 -17.52 -1.75
N LYS A 2 48.22 -16.48 -1.87
CA LYS A 2 47.76 -15.07 -1.69
C LYS A 2 46.81 -14.54 -2.79
N GLN A 3 46.88 -15.03 -4.02
CA GLN A 3 46.03 -14.54 -5.12
C GLN A 3 44.57 -15.03 -5.03
N ILE A 4 44.31 -16.17 -4.42
CA ILE A 4 42.91 -16.69 -4.26
C ILE A 4 42.08 -15.84 -3.30
N TYR A 5 42.70 -15.27 -2.25
CA TYR A 5 41.97 -14.40 -1.30
C TYR A 5 41.54 -13.05 -1.90
N VAL A 6 42.36 -12.49 -2.81
CA VAL A 6 42.04 -11.22 -3.47
C VAL A 6 40.85 -11.37 -4.41
N VAL A 7 40.77 -12.46 -5.18
CA VAL A 7 39.65 -12.76 -6.08
C VAL A 7 38.36 -13.00 -5.31
N LEU A 8 38.43 -13.73 -4.18
CA LEU A 8 37.28 -14.00 -3.34
C LEU A 8 36.75 -12.73 -2.68
N THR A 9 37.63 -11.82 -2.23
CA THR A 9 37.27 -10.55 -1.64
C THR A 9 36.61 -9.61 -2.67
N ILE A 10 37.10 -9.57 -3.91
CA ILE A 10 36.50 -8.79 -4.99
C ILE A 10 35.14 -9.35 -5.38
N LEU A 11 34.95 -10.65 -5.44
CA LEU A 11 33.66 -11.27 -5.71
C LEU A 11 32.64 -11.00 -4.59
N LEU A 12 33.06 -10.97 -3.32
CA LEU A 12 32.19 -10.64 -2.20
C LEU A 12 31.83 -9.15 -2.16
N THR A 13 32.72 -8.25 -2.57
CA THR A 13 32.43 -6.81 -2.66
C THR A 13 31.56 -6.44 -3.86
N LEU A 14 31.68 -7.13 -4.98
CA LEU A 14 30.80 -6.94 -6.15
C LEU A 14 29.33 -7.33 -5.85
N ASN A 15 29.09 -8.32 -5.00
CA ASN A 15 27.75 -8.67 -4.55
C ASN A 15 27.16 -7.70 -3.50
N ALA A 16 27.97 -6.89 -2.83
CA ALA A 16 27.51 -5.93 -1.84
C ALA A 16 26.87 -4.68 -2.46
N ASN A 17 27.14 -4.38 -3.73
CA ASN A 17 26.57 -3.27 -4.50
C ASN A 17 25.42 -3.71 -5.42
N ALA A 18 24.55 -4.62 -4.96
CA ALA A 18 23.29 -4.87 -5.68
C ALA A 18 22.57 -3.53 -5.90
N ASP A 19 22.44 -3.13 -7.16
CA ASP A 19 21.88 -1.83 -7.55
C ASP A 19 20.49 -1.59 -6.97
N TRP A 20 20.43 -0.69 -6.00
CA TRP A 20 19.18 -0.22 -5.46
C TRP A 20 18.48 0.66 -6.49
N LYS A 21 17.29 0.25 -6.93
CA LYS A 21 16.46 1.01 -7.84
C LYS A 21 15.43 1.83 -7.07
N PRO A 22 15.13 3.07 -7.47
CA PRO A 22 14.08 3.85 -6.83
C PRO A 22 12.72 3.18 -7.03
N LEU A 23 11.89 3.16 -5.97
CA LEU A 23 10.52 2.71 -6.02
C LEU A 23 9.62 3.92 -5.84
N LYS A 24 8.81 4.23 -6.84
CA LYS A 24 7.87 5.35 -6.81
C LYS A 24 6.67 5.00 -5.91
N LYS A 25 5.96 6.02 -5.41
CA LYS A 25 4.69 5.84 -4.71
C LYS A 25 3.64 5.22 -5.64
N LEU A 26 2.61 4.63 -5.03
CA LEU A 26 1.54 3.93 -5.74
C LEU A 26 0.83 4.79 -6.80
N ASP A 27 0.56 6.05 -6.50
CA ASP A 27 -0.14 7.01 -7.36
C ASP A 27 0.62 7.42 -8.62
N TYR A 28 1.93 7.14 -8.70
CA TYR A 28 2.74 7.37 -9.91
C TYR A 28 2.58 6.30 -10.97
N TYR A 29 1.88 5.19 -10.67
CA TYR A 29 1.70 4.11 -11.63
C TYR A 29 0.30 4.14 -12.22
N GLY A 30 0.21 4.05 -13.55
CA GLY A 30 -1.07 3.96 -14.24
C GLY A 30 -1.76 2.62 -13.98
N PRO A 31 -3.08 2.54 -14.17
CA PRO A 31 -3.88 1.34 -13.87
C PRO A 31 -3.46 0.07 -14.62
N LYS A 32 -2.78 0.21 -15.75
CA LYS A 32 -2.28 -0.91 -16.59
C LYS A 32 -0.84 -1.34 -16.27
N ALA A 33 -0.18 -0.69 -15.30
CA ALA A 33 1.20 -0.99 -14.93
C ALA A 33 1.36 -2.26 -14.08
N TYR A 34 0.25 -2.88 -13.67
CA TYR A 34 0.21 -4.01 -12.76
C TYR A 34 0.03 -5.33 -13.49
N THR A 35 0.71 -6.36 -13.01
CA THR A 35 0.60 -7.72 -13.52
C THR A 35 -0.59 -8.44 -12.88
N LEU A 36 -1.78 -8.28 -13.45
CA LEU A 36 -2.95 -8.95 -12.92
C LEU A 36 -2.91 -10.46 -13.20
N LYS A 37 -3.27 -11.26 -12.20
CA LYS A 37 -3.44 -12.71 -12.30
C LYS A 37 -4.41 -13.08 -13.43
N LYS A 38 -4.15 -14.21 -14.10
CA LYS A 38 -5.06 -14.75 -15.13
C LYS A 38 -6.50 -14.87 -14.56
N GLY A 39 -7.49 -14.41 -15.33
CA GLY A 39 -8.89 -14.39 -14.92
C GLY A 39 -9.32 -13.15 -14.14
N VAL A 40 -8.39 -12.31 -13.67
CA VAL A 40 -8.69 -11.01 -13.06
C VAL A 40 -8.68 -9.93 -14.14
N ALA A 41 -9.76 -9.20 -14.26
CA ALA A 41 -9.90 -8.16 -15.27
C ALA A 41 -9.80 -6.73 -14.70
N TYR A 42 -10.27 -6.52 -13.47
CA TYR A 42 -10.32 -5.23 -12.82
C TYR A 42 -10.24 -5.36 -11.30
N VAL A 43 -9.48 -4.51 -10.66
CA VAL A 43 -9.40 -4.38 -9.19
C VAL A 43 -9.49 -2.92 -8.81
N GLU A 44 -10.25 -2.63 -7.76
CA GLU A 44 -10.43 -1.27 -7.23
C GLU A 44 -10.29 -1.28 -5.72
N ILE A 45 -9.49 -0.35 -5.20
CA ILE A 45 -9.39 -0.08 -3.77
C ILE A 45 -10.13 1.21 -3.47
N ARG A 46 -11.03 1.15 -2.49
CA ARG A 46 -11.87 2.27 -2.05
C ARG A 46 -11.56 2.64 -0.62
N LYS A 47 -11.44 3.94 -0.37
CA LYS A 47 -11.42 4.50 0.98
C LYS A 47 -12.83 4.89 1.39
N TYR A 48 -13.20 4.47 2.57
CA TYR A 48 -14.46 4.85 3.22
C TYR A 48 -14.13 5.73 4.42
N THR A 49 -14.81 6.85 4.53
CA THR A 49 -14.69 7.77 5.66
C THR A 49 -16.04 7.85 6.32
N GLU A 50 -16.11 7.62 7.63
CA GLU A 50 -17.29 7.82 8.47
C GLU A 50 -16.99 8.99 9.39
N THR A 51 -17.82 10.03 9.32
CA THR A 51 -17.72 11.22 10.18
C THR A 51 -18.99 11.32 10.98
N TYR A 52 -18.87 11.39 12.29
CA TYR A 52 -19.96 11.69 13.20
C TYR A 52 -20.11 13.20 13.29
N ILE A 53 -21.29 13.70 12.99
CA ILE A 53 -21.66 15.12 13.11
C ILE A 53 -22.64 15.22 14.27
N PRO A 54 -22.21 15.73 15.45
CA PRO A 54 -23.13 15.91 16.57
C PRO A 54 -24.18 16.95 16.22
N ASN A 55 -25.42 16.69 16.59
CA ASN A 55 -26.50 17.69 16.55
C ASN A 55 -26.69 18.37 17.92
N ALA A 56 -27.49 19.44 17.97
CA ALA A 56 -27.74 20.20 19.19
C ALA A 56 -28.42 19.39 20.32
N ALA A 57 -29.00 18.23 20.02
CA ALA A 57 -29.67 17.36 20.99
C ALA A 57 -28.74 16.26 21.54
N GLY A 58 -27.43 16.28 21.21
CA GLY A 58 -26.46 15.28 21.67
C GLY A 58 -26.52 13.94 20.90
N SER A 59 -27.51 13.76 20.04
CA SER A 59 -27.51 12.74 18.98
C SER A 59 -26.76 13.27 17.75
N GLY A 60 -26.32 12.42 16.85
CA GLY A 60 -25.60 12.87 15.67
C GLY A 60 -25.74 11.92 14.51
N ASP A 61 -25.57 12.47 13.31
CA ASP A 61 -25.63 11.71 12.07
C ASP A 61 -24.25 11.19 11.68
N ILE A 62 -24.20 9.96 11.15
CA ILE A 62 -22.98 9.41 10.56
C ILE A 62 -23.00 9.68 9.06
N THR A 63 -22.19 10.62 8.64
CA THR A 63 -21.94 10.84 7.22
C THR A 63 -20.91 9.84 6.70
N LYS A 64 -21.24 9.16 5.60
CA LYS A 64 -20.36 8.19 4.94
C LYS A 64 -19.93 8.72 3.58
N LYS A 65 -18.62 8.85 3.37
CA LYS A 65 -18.03 9.18 2.07
C LYS A 65 -17.27 7.98 1.53
N LYS A 66 -17.36 7.77 0.23
CA LYS A 66 -16.63 6.73 -0.51
C LYS A 66 -15.80 7.41 -1.59
N ALA A 67 -14.51 7.10 -1.65
CA ALA A 67 -13.61 7.52 -2.72
C ALA A 67 -12.86 6.33 -3.28
N VAL A 68 -12.69 6.28 -4.60
CA VAL A 68 -11.77 5.33 -5.23
C VAL A 68 -10.38 5.90 -5.08
N VAL A 69 -9.52 5.14 -4.43
CA VAL A 69 -8.14 5.54 -4.17
C VAL A 69 -7.22 5.00 -5.25
N PHE A 70 -7.51 3.78 -5.71
CA PHE A 70 -6.62 3.06 -6.59
C PHE A 70 -7.38 2.11 -7.51
N ARG A 71 -6.89 1.96 -8.74
CA ARG A 71 -7.39 1.02 -9.75
C ARG A 71 -6.24 0.34 -10.46
N MET A 72 -6.43 -0.93 -10.76
CA MET A 72 -5.60 -1.68 -11.69
C MET A 72 -6.50 -2.54 -12.57
N TYR A 73 -6.22 -2.62 -13.87
CA TYR A 73 -7.08 -3.35 -14.78
C TYR A 73 -6.38 -3.74 -16.10
N ARG A 74 -6.81 -4.85 -16.67
CA ARG A 74 -6.60 -5.20 -18.08
C ARG A 74 -7.63 -4.49 -18.96
N HIS A 75 -8.89 -4.44 -18.50
CA HIS A 75 -10.01 -3.79 -19.15
C HIS A 75 -10.63 -2.75 -18.20
N PRO A 76 -10.90 -1.52 -18.66
CA PRO A 76 -11.55 -0.51 -17.83
C PRO A 76 -12.97 -0.94 -17.46
N LEU A 77 -13.51 -0.38 -16.38
CA LEU A 77 -14.85 -0.75 -15.90
C LEU A 77 -15.96 -0.55 -16.95
N SER A 78 -15.79 0.41 -17.87
CA SER A 78 -16.71 0.65 -19.00
C SER A 78 -16.83 -0.52 -19.97
N HIS A 79 -15.83 -1.40 -20.01
CA HIS A 79 -15.83 -2.60 -20.84
C HIS A 79 -16.93 -3.61 -20.45
N PHE A 80 -17.36 -3.59 -19.19
CA PHE A 80 -18.30 -4.59 -18.64
C PHE A 80 -19.78 -4.19 -18.79
N GLY A 81 -20.09 -3.11 -19.45
CA GLY A 81 -21.45 -2.62 -19.61
C GLY A 81 -22.04 -1.95 -18.34
N SER A 82 -23.20 -1.32 -18.52
CA SER A 82 -23.81 -0.48 -17.47
C SER A 82 -24.35 -1.27 -16.29
N ALA A 83 -24.95 -2.43 -16.52
CA ALA A 83 -25.51 -3.27 -15.45
C ALA A 83 -24.42 -3.79 -14.49
N THR A 84 -23.31 -4.32 -15.03
CA THR A 84 -22.15 -4.78 -14.25
C THR A 84 -21.51 -3.61 -13.50
N LYS A 85 -21.32 -2.47 -14.18
CA LYS A 85 -20.79 -1.25 -13.57
C LYS A 85 -21.65 -0.79 -12.38
N HIS A 86 -22.98 -0.82 -12.52
CA HIS A 86 -23.90 -0.44 -11.47
C HIS A 86 -23.87 -1.42 -10.30
N ALA A 87 -23.91 -2.72 -10.56
CA ALA A 87 -23.81 -3.76 -9.54
C ALA A 87 -22.49 -3.67 -8.77
N PHE A 88 -21.36 -3.52 -9.47
CA PHE A 88 -20.05 -3.34 -8.86
C PHE A 88 -19.96 -2.07 -8.01
N GLY A 89 -20.58 -0.97 -8.45
CA GLY A 89 -20.66 0.29 -7.72
C GLY A 89 -21.38 0.18 -6.38
N LYS A 90 -22.35 -0.74 -6.26
CA LYS A 90 -23.14 -0.98 -5.05
C LYS A 90 -22.45 -1.87 -4.00
N ILE A 91 -21.39 -2.59 -4.37
CA ILE A 91 -20.68 -3.43 -3.41
C ILE A 91 -20.09 -2.55 -2.31
N SER A 92 -20.46 -2.84 -1.07
CA SER A 92 -19.91 -2.20 0.11
C SER A 92 -18.99 -3.14 0.88
N PRO A 93 -17.91 -2.64 1.48
CA PRO A 93 -17.11 -3.46 2.38
C PRO A 93 -17.91 -3.75 3.65
N LYS A 94 -17.68 -4.92 4.23
CA LYS A 94 -17.96 -5.12 5.65
C LYS A 94 -16.79 -4.56 6.42
N LYS A 95 -17.02 -3.81 7.51
CA LYS A 95 -15.94 -3.27 8.37
C LYS A 95 -14.98 -4.36 8.88
N SER A 96 -15.48 -5.59 9.06
CA SER A 96 -14.69 -6.76 9.46
C SER A 96 -13.59 -7.14 8.46
N TYR A 97 -13.75 -6.78 7.20
CA TYR A 97 -12.82 -7.10 6.11
C TYR A 97 -12.00 -5.90 5.63
N ALA A 98 -12.00 -4.82 6.42
CA ALA A 98 -11.13 -3.68 6.14
C ALA A 98 -9.68 -4.04 6.42
N PHE A 99 -8.82 -4.01 5.40
CA PHE A 99 -7.40 -4.37 5.54
C PHE A 99 -6.53 -3.22 6.07
N LYS A 100 -6.99 -1.97 5.96
CA LYS A 100 -6.42 -0.80 6.61
C LYS A 100 -7.53 0.01 7.25
N LYS A 101 -7.35 0.47 8.47
CA LYS A 101 -8.31 1.29 9.21
C LYS A 101 -7.61 2.24 10.16
N GLY A 102 -8.22 3.39 10.41
CA GLY A 102 -7.70 4.37 11.35
C GLY A 102 -8.74 5.42 11.71
N ALA A 103 -8.33 6.39 12.50
CA ALA A 103 -9.13 7.54 12.88
C ALA A 103 -8.38 8.83 12.54
N TYR A 104 -9.12 9.90 12.25
CA TYR A 104 -8.55 11.23 12.08
C TYR A 104 -8.57 11.96 13.42
N ALA A 105 -7.41 12.26 13.96
CA ALA A 105 -7.31 13.04 15.18
C ALA A 105 -7.70 14.52 14.98
N SER A 106 -7.41 15.06 13.78
CA SER A 106 -7.67 16.46 13.43
C SER A 106 -9.14 16.80 13.19
N LEU A 107 -9.99 15.78 12.99
CA LEU A 107 -11.43 15.98 12.73
C LEU A 107 -12.31 15.63 13.95
N GLY A 108 -11.69 15.53 15.14
CA GLY A 108 -12.34 15.10 16.36
C GLY A 108 -12.43 13.57 16.52
N PRO A 109 -12.86 13.07 17.70
CA PRO A 109 -12.81 11.65 18.05
C PRO A 109 -13.73 10.76 17.20
N SER A 110 -14.47 11.32 16.27
CA SER A 110 -15.57 10.67 15.56
C SER A 110 -15.33 10.38 14.08
N ALA A 111 -14.20 10.77 13.50
CA ALA A 111 -13.90 10.45 12.12
C ALA A 111 -13.05 9.19 11.99
N LYS A 112 -13.60 8.17 11.33
CA LYS A 112 -12.94 6.89 11.07
C LYS A 112 -12.79 6.66 9.58
N TRP A 113 -11.73 6.00 9.19
CA TRP A 113 -11.55 5.59 7.80
C TRP A 113 -11.12 4.12 7.72
N TYR A 114 -11.45 3.49 6.60
CA TYR A 114 -11.03 2.13 6.30
C TYR A 114 -10.97 1.90 4.79
N TYR A 115 -10.17 0.93 4.37
CA TYR A 115 -10.03 0.55 2.98
C TYR A 115 -10.67 -0.80 2.72
N GLY A 116 -11.40 -0.90 1.62
CA GLY A 116 -11.91 -2.15 1.07
C GLY A 116 -11.43 -2.34 -0.35
N ALA A 117 -11.25 -3.58 -0.77
CA ALA A 117 -10.87 -3.93 -2.14
C ALA A 117 -11.91 -4.83 -2.80
N PHE A 118 -12.06 -4.67 -4.12
CA PHE A 118 -13.05 -5.35 -4.95
C PHE A 118 -12.44 -5.71 -6.29
N MET A 119 -12.85 -6.83 -6.86
CA MET A 119 -12.42 -7.23 -8.19
C MET A 119 -13.60 -7.60 -9.10
N LEU A 120 -13.36 -7.52 -10.40
CA LEU A 120 -14.14 -8.21 -11.43
C LEU A 120 -13.26 -9.26 -12.07
N ASP A 121 -13.82 -10.44 -12.28
CA ASP A 121 -13.20 -11.44 -13.15
C ASP A 121 -13.44 -11.12 -14.64
N SER A 122 -12.89 -11.94 -15.52
CA SER A 122 -13.01 -11.76 -16.98
C SER A 122 -14.46 -11.92 -17.49
N ALA A 123 -15.35 -12.56 -16.73
CA ALA A 123 -16.76 -12.70 -17.01
C ALA A 123 -17.60 -11.53 -16.45
N GLY A 124 -16.98 -10.57 -15.75
CA GLY A 124 -17.67 -9.43 -15.15
C GLY A 124 -18.33 -9.74 -13.79
N LYS A 125 -18.11 -10.93 -13.22
CA LYS A 125 -18.58 -11.26 -11.88
C LYS A 125 -17.73 -10.51 -10.84
N SER A 126 -18.40 -9.95 -9.85
CA SER A 126 -17.76 -9.12 -8.82
C SER A 126 -17.49 -9.91 -7.54
N TRP A 127 -16.36 -9.60 -6.93
CA TRP A 127 -15.90 -10.21 -5.70
C TRP A 127 -15.38 -9.15 -4.74
N ARG A 128 -15.55 -9.39 -3.45
CA ARG A 128 -14.88 -8.62 -2.39
C ARG A 128 -13.57 -9.32 -2.04
N LEU A 129 -12.53 -8.53 -1.85
CA LEU A 129 -11.25 -9.01 -1.33
C LEU A 129 -11.21 -8.69 0.16
N GLU A 130 -10.99 -9.70 0.99
CA GLU A 130 -11.27 -9.61 2.42
C GLU A 130 -10.05 -9.26 3.26
N ASN A 131 -8.85 -9.45 2.71
CA ASN A 131 -7.60 -9.18 3.40
C ASN A 131 -6.48 -8.74 2.44
N ILE A 132 -5.34 -8.35 2.98
CA ILE A 132 -4.17 -7.91 2.21
C ILE A 132 -3.68 -9.02 1.27
N GLN A 133 -3.70 -10.27 1.71
CA GLN A 133 -3.23 -11.39 0.89
C GLN A 133 -4.14 -11.60 -0.34
N ASP A 134 -5.45 -11.44 -0.20
CA ASP A 134 -6.35 -11.51 -1.35
C ASP A 134 -6.01 -10.45 -2.39
N VAL A 135 -5.68 -9.23 -1.96
CA VAL A 135 -5.29 -8.15 -2.89
C VAL A 135 -3.97 -8.48 -3.59
N THR A 136 -2.97 -8.97 -2.85
CA THR A 136 -1.68 -9.36 -3.44
C THR A 136 -1.80 -10.57 -4.34
N ASP A 137 -2.74 -11.47 -4.06
CA ASP A 137 -3.03 -12.62 -4.91
C ASP A 137 -3.60 -12.24 -6.28
N MET A 138 -4.12 -11.02 -6.43
CA MET A 138 -4.61 -10.50 -7.72
C MET A 138 -3.48 -10.03 -8.64
N ILE A 139 -2.27 -9.82 -8.13
CA ILE A 139 -1.09 -9.32 -8.87
C ILE A 139 0.06 -10.33 -8.90
N LYS A 140 -0.25 -11.62 -8.95
CA LYS A 140 0.79 -12.66 -9.02
C LYS A 140 1.21 -12.97 -10.47
N PRO A 141 2.51 -13.15 -10.72
CA PRO A 141 3.65 -12.91 -9.82
C PRO A 141 3.91 -11.43 -9.59
N VAL A 142 4.51 -11.08 -8.43
CA VAL A 142 4.98 -9.73 -8.13
C VAL A 142 6.37 -9.60 -8.76
N ASP A 143 6.45 -8.94 -9.90
CA ASP A 143 7.69 -8.85 -10.69
C ASP A 143 7.95 -7.45 -11.28
N THR A 144 6.99 -6.53 -11.18
CA THR A 144 7.15 -5.15 -11.64
C THR A 144 7.35 -4.17 -10.48
N PRO A 145 7.95 -2.99 -10.72
CA PRO A 145 8.01 -1.93 -9.71
C PRO A 145 6.62 -1.47 -9.24
N ALA A 146 5.61 -1.50 -10.11
CA ALA A 146 4.24 -1.16 -9.76
C ALA A 146 3.66 -2.17 -8.75
N ASP A 147 3.84 -3.47 -8.99
CA ASP A 147 3.41 -4.52 -8.06
C ASP A 147 4.09 -4.38 -6.69
N LEU A 148 5.41 -4.12 -6.69
CA LEU A 148 6.16 -3.89 -5.46
C LEU A 148 5.67 -2.65 -4.69
N SER A 149 5.32 -1.58 -5.41
CA SER A 149 4.77 -0.37 -4.79
C SER A 149 3.41 -0.65 -4.15
N LEU A 150 2.54 -1.42 -4.80
CA LEU A 150 1.26 -1.84 -4.23
C LEU A 150 1.46 -2.69 -2.98
N VAL A 151 2.34 -3.70 -3.03
CA VAL A 151 2.63 -4.54 -1.85
C VAL A 151 3.17 -3.70 -0.71
N LEU A 152 4.10 -2.77 -0.99
CA LEU A 152 4.61 -1.87 0.03
C LEU A 152 3.50 -1.00 0.62
N TRP A 153 2.63 -0.41 -0.22
CA TRP A 153 1.51 0.41 0.23
C TRP A 153 0.52 -0.36 1.12
N LEU A 154 0.26 -1.63 0.81
CA LEU A 154 -0.62 -2.49 1.62
C LEU A 154 -0.06 -2.74 3.03
N HIS A 155 1.26 -2.74 3.19
CA HIS A 155 1.96 -3.08 4.44
C HIS A 155 2.58 -1.89 5.17
N SER A 156 2.58 -0.71 4.55
CA SER A 156 3.13 0.54 5.08
C SER A 156 2.02 1.56 5.30
N ASP A 157 2.11 2.31 6.39
CA ASP A 157 1.22 3.44 6.66
C ASP A 157 1.79 4.75 6.12
N ALA A 158 3.07 4.75 5.71
CA ALA A 158 3.79 5.95 5.31
C ALA A 158 3.31 6.55 3.98
N GLN A 159 2.86 5.73 3.02
CA GLN A 159 2.43 6.21 1.70
C GLN A 159 1.09 6.96 1.71
N ASP A 160 0.23 6.73 2.71
CA ASP A 160 -1.09 7.35 2.81
C ASP A 160 -1.03 8.82 3.28
N ARG A 161 0.14 9.29 3.67
CA ARG A 161 0.33 10.60 4.29
C ARG A 161 0.73 11.62 3.24
N SER A 162 -0.18 12.56 2.94
CA SER A 162 -0.05 13.56 1.88
C SER A 162 1.12 14.53 2.04
N ASP A 163 1.58 14.76 3.27
CA ASP A 163 2.54 15.82 3.60
C ASP A 163 4.01 15.43 3.43
N GLN A 164 4.30 14.24 2.94
CA GLN A 164 5.66 13.71 3.01
C GLN A 164 6.56 14.19 1.87
N LYS A 165 7.11 15.38 2.01
CA LYS A 165 8.29 15.80 1.23
C LYS A 165 9.51 14.90 1.46
N SER A 166 9.50 14.07 2.51
CA SER A 166 10.60 13.24 2.98
C SER A 166 10.36 11.72 2.85
N TYR A 167 9.39 11.30 2.01
CA TYR A 167 9.20 9.90 1.70
C TYR A 167 10.10 9.45 0.56
N SER A 168 10.78 8.32 0.74
CA SER A 168 11.49 7.64 -0.34
C SER A 168 11.45 6.13 -0.15
N ALA A 169 11.42 5.41 -1.25
CA ALA A 169 11.56 3.96 -1.23
C ALA A 169 12.51 3.52 -2.35
N LYS A 170 13.21 2.41 -2.09
CA LYS A 170 14.07 1.74 -3.07
C LYS A 170 14.02 0.24 -2.90
N TYR A 171 14.23 -0.47 -3.98
CA TYR A 171 14.17 -1.93 -3.99
C TYR A 171 15.36 -2.53 -4.70
N ARG A 172 15.63 -3.79 -4.40
CA ARG A 172 16.57 -4.64 -5.14
C ARG A 172 16.06 -6.07 -5.19
N LYS A 173 16.47 -6.81 -6.20
CA LYS A 173 16.23 -8.25 -6.27
C LYS A 173 17.11 -8.97 -5.23
N SER A 174 16.58 -10.00 -4.58
CA SER A 174 17.29 -10.79 -3.57
C SER A 174 16.79 -12.24 -3.63
N GLY A 175 17.61 -13.12 -4.21
CA GLY A 175 17.20 -14.48 -4.51
C GLY A 175 15.98 -14.50 -5.44
N SER A 176 14.95 -15.26 -5.06
CA SER A 176 13.66 -15.33 -5.79
C SER A 176 12.69 -14.20 -5.47
N GLY A 177 13.06 -13.24 -4.62
CA GLY A 177 12.17 -12.16 -4.19
C GLY A 177 12.84 -10.80 -4.26
N TYR A 178 12.39 -9.90 -3.39
CA TYR A 178 12.83 -8.51 -3.34
C TYR A 178 13.08 -8.05 -1.91
N VAL A 179 14.02 -7.11 -1.75
CA VAL A 179 14.19 -6.32 -0.55
C VAL A 179 13.80 -4.89 -0.87
N ILE A 180 12.92 -4.30 -0.06
CA ILE A 180 12.53 -2.89 -0.17
C ILE A 180 13.01 -2.17 1.08
N ARG A 181 13.61 -1.00 0.91
CA ARG A 181 13.87 -0.04 1.99
C ARG A 181 12.96 1.17 1.81
N GLU A 182 12.19 1.46 2.84
CA GLU A 182 11.30 2.60 2.93
C GLU A 182 11.80 3.56 3.99
N HIS A 183 11.99 4.80 3.59
CA HIS A 183 12.38 5.90 4.46
C HIS A 183 11.26 6.93 4.52
N HIS A 184 10.90 7.36 5.72
CA HIS A 184 9.98 8.47 5.91
C HIS A 184 10.28 9.22 7.21
N VAL A 185 9.95 10.50 7.21
CA VAL A 185 9.98 11.33 8.41
C VAL A 185 8.56 11.62 8.84
N ALA A 186 8.24 11.34 10.10
CA ALA A 186 6.95 11.63 10.71
C ALA A 186 7.07 12.92 11.55
N HIS A 187 6.20 13.89 11.29
CA HIS A 187 6.16 15.18 11.98
C HIS A 187 4.88 15.36 12.78
N GLY A 188 4.79 14.81 13.99
CA GLY A 188 3.77 15.17 14.97
C GLY A 188 2.33 14.77 14.68
N VAL A 189 1.41 15.68 14.83
CA VAL A 189 -0.03 15.49 14.96
C VAL A 189 -0.64 14.58 13.88
N GLY A 190 -1.06 13.39 14.26
CA GLY A 190 -1.63 12.36 13.37
C GLY A 190 -0.77 11.12 13.17
N ASP A 191 0.48 11.13 13.59
CA ASP A 191 1.41 9.99 13.49
C ASP A 191 1.39 9.12 14.75
N TRP A 192 0.19 8.74 15.19
CA TRP A 192 -0.06 8.07 16.46
C TRP A 192 0.67 6.74 16.65
N VAL A 193 1.06 6.08 15.57
CA VAL A 193 1.69 4.76 15.66
C VAL A 193 3.18 4.85 16.00
N TYR A 194 3.88 5.89 15.51
CA TYR A 194 5.34 5.96 15.61
C TYR A 194 5.86 7.21 16.33
N GLY A 195 5.04 8.27 16.49
CA GLY A 195 5.48 9.58 16.99
C GLY A 195 6.37 10.32 15.98
N CYS A 196 6.96 11.44 16.40
CA CYS A 196 7.89 12.19 15.56
C CYS A 196 9.21 11.43 15.40
N GLY A 197 9.66 11.28 14.18
CA GLY A 197 10.89 10.53 13.93
C GLY A 197 11.24 10.34 12.47
N ASP A 198 12.52 10.09 12.23
CA ASP A 198 13.07 9.61 10.97
C ASP A 198 13.16 8.09 11.05
N TYR A 199 12.42 7.41 10.18
CA TYR A 199 12.26 5.96 10.20
C TYR A 199 12.78 5.36 8.91
N LEU A 200 13.58 4.29 9.03
CA LEU A 200 14.01 3.43 7.93
C LEU A 200 13.54 2.01 8.19
N PHE A 201 12.63 1.51 7.37
CA PHE A 201 12.17 0.13 7.38
C PHE A 201 12.78 -0.69 6.24
N GLU A 202 12.95 -1.98 6.47
CA GLU A 202 13.29 -2.95 5.46
C GLU A 202 12.22 -4.05 5.41
N TYR A 203 11.75 -4.34 4.20
CA TYR A 203 10.77 -5.39 3.91
C TYR A 203 11.41 -6.43 3.02
N LYS A 204 11.21 -7.71 3.31
CA LYS A 204 11.50 -8.81 2.38
C LYS A 204 10.18 -9.32 1.81
N ILE A 205 10.11 -9.41 0.49
CA ILE A 205 8.92 -9.76 -0.25
C ILE A 205 9.29 -10.90 -1.19
N ASN A 206 8.49 -11.98 -1.19
CA ASN A 206 8.65 -13.05 -2.16
C ASN A 206 7.88 -12.76 -3.45
N THR A 207 8.06 -13.57 -4.49
CA THR A 207 7.37 -13.42 -5.78
C THR A 207 5.85 -13.63 -5.72
N SER A 208 5.34 -14.19 -4.63
CA SER A 208 3.89 -14.26 -4.39
C SER A 208 3.33 -13.00 -3.70
N GLY A 209 4.12 -11.95 -3.52
CA GLY A 209 3.71 -10.70 -2.89
C GLY A 209 3.58 -10.77 -1.36
N ARG A 210 4.01 -11.87 -0.74
CA ARG A 210 3.98 -12.00 0.72
C ARG A 210 5.18 -11.28 1.33
N VAL A 211 4.90 -10.40 2.28
CA VAL A 211 5.96 -9.83 3.15
C VAL A 211 6.39 -10.89 4.15
N THR A 212 7.60 -11.39 3.99
CA THR A 212 8.18 -12.44 4.86
C THR A 212 8.92 -11.85 6.06
N GLN A 213 9.33 -10.59 5.95
CA GLN A 213 9.99 -9.87 7.04
C GLN A 213 9.70 -8.37 6.90
N LYS A 214 9.37 -7.72 8.03
CA LYS A 214 9.37 -6.26 8.21
C LYS A 214 10.28 -5.93 9.39
N LYS A 215 11.29 -5.09 9.18
CA LYS A 215 12.27 -4.73 10.19
C LYS A 215 12.46 -3.22 10.23
N LEU A 216 12.40 -2.62 11.41
CA LEU A 216 12.86 -1.27 11.64
C LEU A 216 14.40 -1.28 11.70
N ILE A 217 15.04 -0.64 10.71
CA ILE A 217 16.52 -0.57 10.61
C ILE A 217 17.05 0.61 11.41
N ARG A 218 16.35 1.75 11.34
CA ARG A 218 16.77 2.98 12.01
C ARG A 218 15.56 3.76 12.48
N LYS A 219 15.68 4.32 13.69
CA LYS A 219 14.79 5.34 14.23
C LYS A 219 15.65 6.46 14.80
N ARG A 220 15.41 7.68 14.36
CA ARG A 220 15.99 8.90 14.93
C ARG A 220 14.87 9.79 15.42
N LYS A 221 15.00 10.35 16.60
CA LYS A 221 14.05 11.34 17.10
C LYS A 221 14.22 12.61 16.27
N VAL A 222 13.12 13.19 15.82
CA VAL A 222 13.07 14.54 15.24
C VAL A 222 12.15 15.39 16.11
N GLU A 223 12.38 16.70 16.12
CA GLU A 223 11.48 17.60 16.84
C GLU A 223 10.11 17.55 16.22
N CYS A 224 9.08 17.37 17.08
CA CYS A 224 7.71 17.55 16.66
C CYS A 224 7.53 19.04 16.39
N GLY A 225 7.29 19.42 15.15
CA GLY A 225 6.88 20.79 14.84
C GLY A 225 5.63 21.11 15.65
N GLY A 226 5.78 21.96 16.66
CA GLY A 226 4.66 22.62 17.32
C GLY A 226 4.36 23.86 16.50
N ASP A 227 3.25 23.87 15.82
CA ASP A 227 2.53 25.10 15.42
C ASP A 227 1.48 25.40 16.46
#